data_6f7b95fbe341e940d420f042d65a252c
#
_entry.id   6f7b95fbe341e940d420f042d65a252c
#
_cell.length_a   1.000
_cell.length_b   1.000
_cell.length_c   1.000
_cell.angle_alpha   90.00
_cell.angle_beta   90.00
_cell.angle_gamma   90.00
#
_symmetry.space_group_name_H-M   'P 1'
#
loop_
_entity.id
_entity.type
_entity.pdbx_description
1 polymer ?
#
loop_
_entity_poly.entity_id
_entity_poly.type
_entity_poly.pdbx_seq_one_letter_code
_entity_poly.pdbx_strand_id
1 'polypeptide(L)'
;MLDIRMIERGLSKPGKTKGGLAAAMGVRPGAVSEILADIRQIKATEIQPIIDYLELNSVPIMGRVGAGAVIEPEHEQVPPEGLGEVELPFPISEETIAFEVAGDSMLPKYENGDIIVVYRDQRHPVSSFYGEEAAVRLKTGERYLKTIERGKSATLVNLTSFNAKPINGVKLEWIGEICVTLPRGQIERLRAKAAARTRKAAKAHGGRTPEK
;
A
#
# COMPACT_ATOMS: atom_id res chain seq x y z
N MET A 1 7.56 -13.37 3.94
CA MET A 1 7.58 -14.06 5.28
C MET A 1 7.50 -12.96 6.34
N LEU A 2 6.76 -13.15 7.43
CA LEU A 2 6.71 -12.20 8.54
C LEU A 2 8.06 -12.17 9.26
N ASP A 3 8.66 -10.98 9.44
CA ASP A 3 9.93 -10.80 10.12
C ASP A 3 9.83 -9.80 11.31
N ILE A 4 10.90 -9.71 12.09
CA ILE A 4 10.95 -8.87 13.31
C ILE A 4 10.78 -7.39 12.95
N ARG A 5 11.35 -6.92 11.83
CA ARG A 5 11.28 -5.51 11.41
C ARG A 5 9.84 -5.11 11.09
N MET A 6 9.05 -6.03 10.50
CA MET A 6 7.63 -5.79 10.26
C MET A 6 6.86 -5.60 11.58
N ILE A 7 7.17 -6.41 12.59
CA ILE A 7 6.54 -6.32 13.92
C ILE A 7 6.92 -5.00 14.61
N GLU A 8 8.19 -4.63 14.58
CA GLU A 8 8.67 -3.36 15.14
C GLU A 8 7.98 -2.15 14.49
N ARG A 9 7.91 -2.14 13.14
CA ARG A 9 7.19 -1.11 12.40
C ARG A 9 5.70 -1.08 12.75
N GLY A 10 5.06 -2.25 12.85
CA GLY A 10 3.66 -2.34 13.25
C GLY A 10 3.42 -1.80 14.66
N LEU A 11 4.33 -2.08 15.60
CA LEU A 11 4.28 -1.57 16.97
C LEU A 11 4.56 -0.06 17.08
N SER A 12 5.19 0.56 16.08
CA SER A 12 5.39 2.02 16.04
C SER A 12 4.13 2.80 15.64
N LYS A 13 3.10 2.12 15.11
CA LYS A 13 1.82 2.76 14.78
C LYS A 13 1.09 3.24 16.04
N PRO A 14 0.34 4.36 15.96
CA PRO A 14 -0.47 4.85 17.07
C PRO A 14 -1.41 3.77 17.64
N GLY A 15 -1.48 3.67 18.98
CA GLY A 15 -2.37 2.74 19.66
C GLY A 15 -1.92 1.27 19.69
N LYS A 16 -0.83 0.90 19.03
CA LYS A 16 -0.29 -0.47 19.05
C LYS A 16 0.72 -0.62 20.21
N THR A 17 0.57 -1.70 20.98
CA THR A 17 1.43 -1.99 22.15
C THR A 17 1.85 -3.45 22.18
N LYS A 18 3.00 -3.74 22.83
CA LYS A 18 3.46 -5.12 23.04
C LYS A 18 2.44 -5.94 23.84
N GLY A 19 1.79 -5.32 24.83
CA GLY A 19 0.77 -5.97 25.65
C GLY A 19 -0.49 -6.31 24.84
N GLY A 20 -0.96 -5.36 24.01
CA GLY A 20 -2.07 -5.59 23.11
C GLY A 20 -1.77 -6.67 22.07
N LEU A 21 -0.55 -6.69 21.52
CA LEU A 21 -0.12 -7.74 20.60
C LEU A 21 -0.09 -9.11 21.30
N ALA A 22 0.46 -9.20 22.52
CA ALA A 22 0.46 -10.45 23.28
C ALA A 22 -0.95 -10.96 23.57
N ALA A 23 -1.87 -10.05 23.91
CA ALA A 23 -3.30 -10.39 24.09
C ALA A 23 -3.95 -10.89 22.80
N ALA A 24 -3.69 -10.24 21.66
CA ALA A 24 -4.19 -10.66 20.35
C ALA A 24 -3.67 -12.04 19.94
N MET A 25 -2.42 -12.34 20.27
CA MET A 25 -1.78 -13.66 20.04
C MET A 25 -2.22 -14.73 21.03
N GLY A 26 -2.87 -14.37 22.14
CA GLY A 26 -3.21 -15.30 23.23
C GLY A 26 -1.98 -15.83 23.97
N VAL A 27 -0.92 -15.02 24.10
CA VAL A 27 0.34 -15.40 24.76
C VAL A 27 0.62 -14.52 25.99
N ARG A 28 1.58 -14.95 26.83
CA ARG A 28 2.03 -14.14 27.98
C ARG A 28 2.69 -12.82 27.53
N PRO A 29 2.61 -11.73 28.33
CA PRO A 29 3.11 -10.41 27.92
C PRO A 29 4.58 -10.39 27.50
N GLY A 30 5.46 -11.17 28.14
CA GLY A 30 6.88 -11.25 27.81
C GLY A 30 7.20 -11.91 26.47
N ALA A 31 6.28 -12.70 25.89
CA ALA A 31 6.50 -13.45 24.65
C ALA A 31 6.81 -12.55 23.45
N VAL A 32 6.19 -11.37 23.37
CA VAL A 32 6.47 -10.39 22.30
C VAL A 32 7.87 -9.83 22.40
N SER A 33 8.34 -9.54 23.61
CA SER A 33 9.73 -9.07 23.83
C SER A 33 10.76 -10.13 23.48
N GLU A 34 10.46 -11.39 23.71
CA GLU A 34 11.32 -12.52 23.34
C GLU A 34 11.37 -12.72 21.81
N ILE A 35 10.24 -12.49 21.11
CA ILE A 35 10.21 -12.51 19.64
C ILE A 35 11.08 -11.38 19.07
N LEU A 36 10.94 -10.16 19.60
CA LEU A 36 11.72 -9.01 19.17
C LEU A 36 13.23 -9.14 19.46
N ALA A 37 13.60 -9.90 20.49
CA ALA A 37 14.98 -10.22 20.82
C ALA A 37 15.53 -11.46 20.08
N ASP A 38 14.75 -12.03 19.16
CA ASP A 38 15.08 -13.26 18.40
C ASP A 38 15.35 -14.49 19.31
N ILE A 39 14.80 -14.48 20.53
CA ILE A 39 14.91 -15.58 21.49
C ILE A 39 13.80 -16.62 21.25
N ARG A 40 12.64 -16.17 20.77
CA ARG A 40 11.46 -16.99 20.55
C ARG A 40 10.98 -16.91 19.10
N GLN A 41 10.79 -18.06 18.47
CA GLN A 41 10.21 -18.14 17.13
C GLN A 41 8.68 -17.92 17.15
N ILE A 42 8.17 -17.30 16.08
CA ILE A 42 6.74 -17.10 15.85
C ILE A 42 6.13 -18.42 15.38
N LYS A 43 5.08 -18.88 16.04
CA LYS A 43 4.34 -20.07 15.62
C LYS A 43 3.38 -19.74 14.47
N ALA A 44 3.08 -20.72 13.63
CA ALA A 44 2.16 -20.56 12.49
C ALA A 44 0.78 -20.02 12.92
N THR A 45 0.28 -20.44 14.08
CA THR A 45 -1.00 -19.98 14.66
C THR A 45 -0.98 -18.52 15.13
N GLU A 46 0.19 -17.94 15.33
CA GLU A 46 0.39 -16.56 15.81
C GLU A 46 0.54 -15.56 14.66
N ILE A 47 0.83 -16.03 13.43
CA ILE A 47 1.09 -15.16 12.27
C ILE A 47 -0.13 -14.28 11.95
N GLN A 48 -1.32 -14.88 11.83
CA GLN A 48 -2.52 -14.11 11.47
C GLN A 48 -2.91 -13.11 12.56
N PRO A 49 -2.94 -13.45 13.87
CA PRO A 49 -3.14 -12.46 14.94
C PRO A 49 -2.14 -11.29 14.92
N ILE A 50 -0.88 -11.53 14.59
CA ILE A 50 0.14 -10.47 14.47
C ILE A 50 -0.21 -9.55 13.30
N ILE A 51 -0.50 -10.11 12.12
CA ILE A 51 -0.86 -9.34 10.92
C ILE A 51 -2.10 -8.49 11.19
N ASP A 52 -3.15 -9.08 11.75
CA ASP A 52 -4.43 -8.41 12.01
C ASP A 52 -4.28 -7.31 13.07
N TYR A 53 -3.60 -7.58 14.18
CA TYR A 53 -3.42 -6.58 15.24
C TYR A 53 -2.54 -5.42 14.82
N LEU A 54 -1.45 -5.67 14.10
CA LEU A 54 -0.49 -4.65 13.66
C LEU A 54 -0.85 -4.04 12.30
N GLU A 55 -1.92 -4.52 11.65
CA GLU A 55 -2.36 -4.05 10.32
C GLU A 55 -1.22 -4.05 9.31
N LEU A 56 -0.46 -5.19 9.25
CA LEU A 56 0.74 -5.31 8.42
C LEU A 56 0.44 -5.49 6.94
N ASN A 57 -0.81 -5.70 6.59
CA ASN A 57 -1.32 -5.84 5.23
C ASN A 57 -2.18 -4.65 4.79
N SER A 58 -2.29 -3.59 5.60
CA SER A 58 -3.01 -2.38 5.26
C SER A 58 -2.07 -1.35 4.65
N VAL A 59 -2.47 -0.78 3.50
CA VAL A 59 -1.71 0.21 2.74
C VAL A 59 -2.57 1.46 2.54
N PRO A 60 -2.08 2.66 2.92
CA PRO A 60 -2.82 3.90 2.74
C PRO A 60 -2.93 4.27 1.26
N ILE A 61 -4.13 4.68 0.82
CA ILE A 61 -4.40 5.20 -0.51
C ILE A 61 -4.12 6.71 -0.50
N MET A 62 -3.04 7.12 -1.14
CA MET A 62 -2.55 8.50 -1.12
C MET A 62 -3.06 9.35 -2.30
N GLY A 63 -4.17 8.94 -2.92
CA GLY A 63 -4.81 9.67 -4.00
C GLY A 63 -4.96 8.86 -5.27
N ARG A 64 -5.10 9.57 -6.38
CA ARG A 64 -5.25 8.98 -7.72
C ARG A 64 -4.02 9.19 -8.55
N VAL A 65 -3.82 8.30 -9.52
CA VAL A 65 -2.78 8.44 -10.52
C VAL A 65 -3.41 8.43 -11.90
N GLY A 66 -3.09 9.45 -12.70
CA GLY A 66 -3.73 9.64 -14.01
C GLY A 66 -3.24 8.61 -15.03
N ALA A 67 -4.21 7.86 -15.57
CA ALA A 67 -4.02 7.08 -16.76
C ALA A 67 -4.68 7.80 -17.96
N GLY A 68 -4.36 9.10 -18.16
CA GLY A 68 -4.88 9.91 -19.29
C GLY A 68 -5.44 11.28 -18.93
N ALA A 69 -5.85 11.50 -17.71
CA ALA A 69 -6.22 12.83 -17.21
C ALA A 69 -5.10 13.38 -16.32
N VAL A 70 -4.83 14.68 -16.45
CA VAL A 70 -4.01 15.41 -15.47
C VAL A 70 -4.81 15.45 -14.19
N ILE A 71 -4.35 14.76 -13.15
CA ILE A 71 -4.87 14.98 -11.80
C ILE A 71 -4.11 16.18 -11.27
N GLU A 72 -4.76 17.34 -11.31
CA GLU A 72 -4.19 18.57 -10.80
C GLU A 72 -4.02 18.44 -9.27
N PRO A 73 -2.82 18.74 -8.73
CA PRO A 73 -2.52 18.60 -7.30
C PRO A 73 -3.40 19.47 -6.41
N GLU A 74 -3.96 20.55 -6.97
CA GLU A 74 -4.70 21.56 -6.22
C GLU A 74 -6.10 21.11 -5.76
N HIS A 75 -6.63 20.04 -6.31
CA HIS A 75 -7.99 19.56 -5.98
C HIS A 75 -8.01 18.38 -5.00
N GLU A 76 -6.88 17.76 -4.72
CA GLU A 76 -6.77 16.69 -3.72
C GLU A 76 -5.87 17.13 -2.55
N GLN A 77 -6.44 17.84 -1.58
CA GLN A 77 -5.86 17.86 -0.23
C GLN A 77 -6.03 16.46 0.35
N VAL A 78 -5.11 15.58 0.00
CA VAL A 78 -5.08 14.24 0.59
C VAL A 78 -4.60 14.40 2.03
N PRO A 79 -5.40 14.04 3.04
CA PRO A 79 -4.97 14.04 4.42
C PRO A 79 -3.69 13.22 4.59
N PRO A 80 -2.84 13.51 5.61
CA PRO A 80 -1.63 12.72 5.88
C PRO A 80 -1.91 11.21 6.03
N GLU A 81 -3.10 10.84 6.50
CA GLU A 81 -3.62 9.48 6.63
C GLU A 81 -4.11 8.86 5.31
N GLY A 82 -4.21 9.64 4.22
CA GLY A 82 -4.69 9.19 2.91
C GLY A 82 -6.20 9.31 2.73
N LEU A 83 -6.71 8.79 1.60
CA LEU A 83 -8.14 8.73 1.25
C LEU A 83 -8.83 7.47 1.79
N GLY A 84 -8.10 6.65 2.52
CA GLY A 84 -8.53 5.35 3.04
C GLY A 84 -7.39 4.34 2.93
N GLU A 85 -7.73 3.09 3.16
CA GLU A 85 -6.76 1.99 3.12
C GLU A 85 -7.24 0.85 2.25
N VAL A 86 -6.29 0.11 1.70
CA VAL A 86 -6.54 -1.18 1.04
C VAL A 86 -5.85 -2.29 1.81
N GLU A 87 -6.60 -3.35 2.15
CA GLU A 87 -6.05 -4.55 2.73
C GLU A 87 -5.53 -5.49 1.62
N LEU A 88 -4.29 -5.90 1.75
CA LEU A 88 -3.69 -6.90 0.87
C LEU A 88 -3.91 -8.32 1.43
N PRO A 89 -3.89 -9.37 0.59
CA PRO A 89 -4.00 -10.75 1.05
C PRO A 89 -2.72 -11.27 1.73
N PHE A 90 -1.68 -10.45 1.83
CA PHE A 90 -0.38 -10.75 2.44
C PHE A 90 0.22 -9.48 3.08
N PRO A 91 1.08 -9.64 4.09
CA PRO A 91 1.78 -8.52 4.69
C PRO A 91 2.90 -8.01 3.78
N ILE A 92 3.19 -6.70 3.84
CA ILE A 92 4.30 -6.06 3.14
C ILE A 92 5.37 -5.65 4.14
N SER A 93 6.63 -6.00 3.85
CA SER A 93 7.79 -5.73 4.72
C SER A 93 8.29 -4.29 4.65
N GLU A 94 7.99 -3.56 3.57
CA GLU A 94 8.52 -2.23 3.32
C GLU A 94 7.42 -1.17 3.36
N GLU A 95 7.80 0.10 3.53
CA GLU A 95 6.85 1.20 3.43
C GLU A 95 6.31 1.33 2.02
N THR A 96 5.01 1.18 1.90
CA THR A 96 4.29 1.26 0.64
C THR A 96 3.13 2.24 0.77
N ILE A 97 2.76 2.80 -0.36
CA ILE A 97 1.57 3.62 -0.54
C ILE A 97 0.78 3.10 -1.74
N ALA A 98 -0.50 3.38 -1.77
CA ALA A 98 -1.37 2.97 -2.86
C ALA A 98 -1.93 4.18 -3.61
N PHE A 99 -2.23 3.99 -4.88
CA PHE A 99 -2.97 4.95 -5.71
C PHE A 99 -4.09 4.24 -6.46
N GLU A 100 -5.23 4.90 -6.59
CA GLU A 100 -6.29 4.48 -7.48
C GLU A 100 -5.98 4.94 -8.90
N VAL A 101 -6.07 4.05 -9.87
CA VAL A 101 -5.88 4.36 -11.29
C VAL A 101 -7.11 5.10 -11.80
N ALA A 102 -6.90 6.26 -12.45
CA ALA A 102 -7.96 7.07 -13.03
C ALA A 102 -7.73 7.28 -14.53
N GLY A 103 -8.72 6.91 -15.35
CA GLY A 103 -8.67 7.06 -16.80
C GLY A 103 -8.32 5.78 -17.55
N ASP A 104 -7.98 5.91 -18.84
CA ASP A 104 -7.91 4.81 -19.80
C ASP A 104 -6.59 4.72 -20.60
N SER A 105 -5.64 5.63 -20.38
CA SER A 105 -4.41 5.70 -21.19
C SER A 105 -3.52 4.47 -21.06
N MET A 106 -3.68 3.69 -20.01
CA MET A 106 -2.91 2.49 -19.74
C MET A 106 -3.70 1.19 -19.98
N LEU A 107 -4.87 1.29 -20.64
CA LEU A 107 -5.58 0.13 -21.13
C LEU A 107 -4.76 -0.62 -22.19
N PRO A 108 -4.85 -1.96 -22.24
CA PRO A 108 -5.71 -2.84 -21.44
C PRO A 108 -5.09 -3.32 -20.11
N LYS A 109 -3.88 -2.89 -19.76
CA LYS A 109 -3.12 -3.43 -18.61
C LYS A 109 -3.64 -2.90 -17.25
N TYR A 110 -4.04 -1.63 -17.20
CA TYR A 110 -4.58 -0.98 -16.01
C TYR A 110 -5.92 -0.35 -16.33
N GLU A 111 -6.95 -0.71 -15.58
CA GLU A 111 -8.30 -0.19 -15.72
C GLU A 111 -8.60 0.91 -14.70
N ASN A 112 -9.54 1.78 -15.02
CA ASN A 112 -10.04 2.78 -14.08
C ASN A 112 -10.63 2.10 -12.83
N GLY A 113 -10.17 2.53 -11.64
CA GLY A 113 -10.54 1.95 -10.36
C GLY A 113 -9.64 0.79 -9.89
N ASP A 114 -8.64 0.38 -10.68
CA ASP A 114 -7.58 -0.50 -10.17
C ASP A 114 -6.78 0.23 -9.09
N ILE A 115 -6.18 -0.52 -8.17
CA ILE A 115 -5.23 0.04 -7.21
C ILE A 115 -3.84 -0.49 -7.52
N ILE A 116 -2.88 0.42 -7.64
CA ILE A 116 -1.47 0.10 -7.66
C ILE A 116 -0.87 0.41 -6.29
N VAL A 117 -0.07 -0.51 -5.78
CA VAL A 117 0.74 -0.35 -4.58
C VAL A 117 2.18 -0.15 -5.01
N VAL A 118 2.79 0.91 -4.53
CA VAL A 118 4.16 1.29 -4.90
C VAL A 118 5.01 1.49 -3.65
N TYR A 119 6.32 1.34 -3.77
CA TYR A 119 7.22 1.74 -2.69
C TYR A 119 7.18 3.25 -2.51
N ARG A 120 7.10 3.69 -1.24
CA ARG A 120 7.05 5.12 -0.88
C ARG A 120 8.32 5.84 -1.33
N ASP A 121 9.47 5.24 -1.05
CA ASP A 121 10.77 5.79 -1.39
C ASP A 121 11.27 5.25 -2.73
N GLN A 122 11.81 6.12 -3.56
CA GLN A 122 12.46 5.70 -4.79
C GLN A 122 13.74 4.93 -4.46
N ARG A 123 13.79 3.67 -4.86
CA ARG A 123 14.85 2.71 -4.48
C ARG A 123 15.98 2.60 -5.49
N HIS A 124 15.70 2.96 -6.73
CA HIS A 124 16.60 2.78 -7.86
C HIS A 124 16.77 4.08 -8.65
N PRO A 125 17.90 4.27 -9.36
CA PRO A 125 18.08 5.41 -10.25
C PRO A 125 17.07 5.37 -11.40
N VAL A 126 16.79 6.53 -12.00
CA VAL A 126 15.81 6.67 -13.11
C VAL A 126 16.11 5.69 -14.26
N SER A 127 17.38 5.45 -14.55
CA SER A 127 17.80 4.54 -15.63
C SER A 127 17.37 3.09 -15.47
N SER A 128 17.10 2.65 -14.25
CA SER A 128 16.60 1.30 -13.97
C SER A 128 15.12 1.12 -14.34
N PHE A 129 14.42 2.23 -14.57
CA PHE A 129 13.00 2.22 -14.92
C PHE A 129 12.72 2.41 -16.41
N TYR A 130 13.77 2.46 -17.26
CA TYR A 130 13.52 2.60 -18.70
C TYR A 130 12.88 1.34 -19.27
N GLY A 131 11.70 1.51 -19.89
CA GLY A 131 10.84 0.44 -20.38
C GLY A 131 9.85 -0.11 -19.35
N GLU A 132 9.90 0.37 -18.08
CA GLU A 132 9.04 -0.09 -17.01
C GLU A 132 7.87 0.88 -16.76
N GLU A 133 6.72 0.34 -16.37
CA GLU A 133 5.60 1.16 -15.88
C GLU A 133 5.80 1.50 -14.41
N ALA A 134 5.57 2.76 -14.09
CA ALA A 134 5.67 3.26 -12.74
C ALA A 134 4.63 4.36 -12.47
N ALA A 135 4.32 4.57 -11.20
CA ALA A 135 3.72 5.82 -10.77
C ALA A 135 4.80 6.88 -10.76
N VAL A 136 4.57 8.02 -11.39
CA VAL A 136 5.54 9.11 -11.45
C VAL A 136 4.93 10.41 -10.97
N ARG A 137 5.74 11.25 -10.35
CA ARG A 137 5.42 12.64 -10.07
C ARG A 137 6.38 13.53 -10.84
N LEU A 138 5.82 14.47 -11.59
CA LEU A 138 6.61 15.49 -12.27
C LEU A 138 7.05 16.58 -11.30
N LYS A 139 8.09 17.32 -11.64
CA LYS A 139 8.48 18.53 -10.90
C LYS A 139 7.41 19.62 -10.89
N THR A 140 6.48 19.58 -11.81
CA THR A 140 5.31 20.45 -11.92
C THR A 140 4.15 20.01 -11.01
N GLY A 141 4.27 18.82 -10.38
CA GLY A 141 3.34 18.29 -9.37
C GLY A 141 2.38 17.22 -9.89
N GLU A 142 2.18 17.11 -11.19
CA GLU A 142 1.26 16.13 -11.78
C GLU A 142 1.73 14.71 -11.53
N ARG A 143 0.77 13.80 -11.36
CA ARG A 143 1.00 12.37 -11.15
C ARG A 143 0.46 11.58 -12.33
N TYR A 144 1.25 10.60 -12.77
CA TYR A 144 0.88 9.72 -13.87
C TYR A 144 1.25 8.27 -13.56
N LEU A 145 0.51 7.36 -14.17
CA LEU A 145 0.91 5.97 -14.40
C LEU A 145 1.33 5.86 -15.86
N LYS A 146 2.62 5.63 -16.13
CA LYS A 146 3.20 5.63 -17.46
C LYS A 146 4.38 4.69 -17.55
N THR A 147 4.72 4.30 -18.77
CA THR A 147 6.03 3.69 -19.08
C THR A 147 7.08 4.79 -19.20
N ILE A 148 8.20 4.62 -18.52
CA ILE A 148 9.30 5.58 -18.52
C ILE A 148 10.25 5.23 -19.66
N GLU A 149 10.47 6.18 -20.56
CA GLU A 149 11.40 6.05 -21.68
C GLU A 149 12.56 7.02 -21.53
N ARG A 150 13.71 6.65 -22.09
CA ARG A 150 14.89 7.52 -22.12
C ARG A 150 14.59 8.79 -22.90
N GLY A 151 14.82 9.95 -22.30
CA GLY A 151 14.70 11.25 -22.95
C GLY A 151 15.97 11.65 -23.73
N LYS A 152 15.97 12.88 -24.27
CA LYS A 152 17.09 13.46 -25.03
C LYS A 152 18.33 13.76 -24.18
N SER A 153 18.19 13.83 -22.87
CA SER A 153 19.29 14.06 -21.93
C SER A 153 19.14 13.18 -20.69
N ALA A 154 20.19 13.05 -19.89
CA ALA A 154 20.18 12.25 -18.67
C ALA A 154 19.19 12.75 -17.59
N THR A 155 18.72 13.99 -17.68
CA THR A 155 17.79 14.61 -16.72
C THR A 155 16.34 14.65 -17.21
N LEU A 156 16.10 14.22 -18.44
CA LEU A 156 14.77 14.22 -19.07
C LEU A 156 14.35 12.80 -19.41
N VAL A 157 13.09 12.53 -19.25
CA VAL A 157 12.44 11.28 -19.69
C VAL A 157 11.28 11.58 -20.62
N ASN A 158 10.87 10.58 -21.38
CA ASN A 158 9.61 10.55 -22.07
C ASN A 158 8.69 9.58 -21.31
N LEU A 159 7.41 9.91 -21.24
CA LEU A 159 6.40 9.08 -20.63
C LEU A 159 5.46 8.58 -21.72
N THR A 160 5.41 7.27 -21.90
CA THR A 160 4.56 6.64 -22.91
C THR A 160 3.38 5.92 -22.27
N SER A 161 2.38 5.64 -23.08
CA SER A 161 1.12 5.00 -22.68
C SER A 161 0.70 4.02 -23.76
N PHE A 162 -0.12 3.03 -23.38
CA PHE A 162 -0.70 2.10 -24.36
C PHE A 162 -1.77 2.78 -25.21
N ASN A 163 -2.53 3.72 -24.63
CA ASN A 163 -3.70 4.31 -25.25
C ASN A 163 -3.76 5.84 -25.16
N ALA A 164 -2.61 6.53 -25.17
CA ALA A 164 -2.56 7.97 -25.20
C ALA A 164 -1.25 8.48 -25.82
N LYS A 165 -1.23 9.75 -26.20
CA LYS A 165 -0.04 10.40 -26.76
C LYS A 165 1.08 10.46 -25.70
N PRO A 166 2.35 10.29 -26.11
CA PRO A 166 3.47 10.40 -25.20
C PRO A 166 3.65 11.84 -24.69
N ILE A 167 4.16 11.96 -23.47
CA ILE A 167 4.59 13.22 -22.85
C ILE A 167 6.11 13.24 -22.92
N ASN A 168 6.69 14.14 -23.71
CA ASN A 168 8.10 14.12 -23.99
C ASN A 168 8.89 15.18 -23.19
N GLY A 169 10.10 14.84 -22.82
CA GLY A 169 11.08 15.80 -22.28
C GLY A 169 10.72 16.34 -20.89
N VAL A 170 10.13 15.53 -20.03
CA VAL A 170 9.74 15.92 -18.67
C VAL A 170 10.80 15.57 -17.63
N LYS A 171 10.77 16.29 -16.49
CA LYS A 171 11.60 16.00 -15.31
C LYS A 171 10.76 15.33 -14.25
N LEU A 172 11.23 14.20 -13.77
CA LEU A 172 10.62 13.51 -12.64
C LEU A 172 11.11 14.10 -11.31
N GLU A 173 10.21 14.19 -10.36
CA GLU A 173 10.48 14.45 -8.96
C GLU A 173 10.61 13.14 -8.19
N TRP A 174 9.75 12.17 -8.53
CA TRP A 174 9.66 10.88 -7.85
C TRP A 174 9.16 9.79 -8.79
N ILE A 175 9.61 8.56 -8.51
CA ILE A 175 9.18 7.33 -9.18
C ILE A 175 8.76 6.34 -8.11
N GLY A 176 7.51 5.91 -8.15
CA GLY A 176 6.96 4.83 -7.34
C GLY A 176 6.98 3.52 -8.12
N GLU A 177 7.93 2.66 -7.77
CA GLU A 177 8.03 1.31 -8.32
C GLU A 177 6.82 0.48 -7.89
N ILE A 178 6.12 -0.13 -8.86
CA ILE A 178 4.91 -0.91 -8.61
C ILE A 178 5.32 -2.28 -8.07
N CYS A 179 4.86 -2.60 -6.86
CA CYS A 179 5.07 -3.91 -6.25
C CYS A 179 3.81 -4.81 -6.31
N VAL A 180 2.61 -4.21 -6.37
CA VAL A 180 1.35 -4.95 -6.48
C VAL A 180 0.35 -4.16 -7.31
N THR A 181 -0.41 -4.86 -8.14
CA THR A 181 -1.60 -4.32 -8.80
C THR A 181 -2.81 -5.11 -8.34
N LEU A 182 -3.84 -4.42 -7.88
CA LEU A 182 -5.11 -5.00 -7.49
C LEU A 182 -6.21 -4.57 -8.47
N PRO A 183 -6.72 -5.48 -9.28
CA PRO A 183 -7.88 -5.19 -10.13
C PRO A 183 -9.09 -4.80 -9.29
N ARG A 184 -9.88 -3.82 -9.78
CA ARG A 184 -11.07 -3.29 -9.08
C ARG A 184 -12.01 -4.37 -8.55
N GLY A 185 -12.25 -5.43 -9.30
CA GLY A 185 -13.09 -6.53 -8.87
C GLY A 185 -12.52 -7.36 -7.71
N GLN A 186 -11.19 -7.34 -7.50
CA GLN A 186 -10.57 -7.92 -6.31
C GLN A 186 -10.73 -7.01 -5.10
N ILE A 187 -10.63 -5.69 -5.28
CA ILE A 187 -10.77 -4.71 -4.22
C ILE A 187 -12.16 -4.81 -3.59
N GLU A 188 -13.21 -4.91 -4.41
CA GLU A 188 -14.58 -5.09 -3.94
C GLU A 188 -14.73 -6.36 -3.07
N ARG A 189 -14.14 -7.48 -3.53
CA ARG A 189 -14.15 -8.75 -2.76
C ARG A 189 -13.36 -8.64 -1.45
N LEU A 190 -12.21 -7.98 -1.45
CA LEU A 190 -11.41 -7.76 -0.23
C LEU A 190 -12.16 -6.88 0.77
N ARG A 191 -12.77 -5.78 0.33
CA ARG A 191 -13.61 -4.90 1.16
C ARG A 191 -14.82 -5.63 1.76
N ALA A 192 -15.50 -6.46 0.96
CA ALA A 192 -16.61 -7.28 1.45
C ALA A 192 -16.17 -8.29 2.52
N LYS A 193 -15.00 -8.90 2.32
CA LYS A 193 -14.42 -9.85 3.28
C LYS A 193 -14.00 -9.17 4.59
N ALA A 194 -13.40 -7.98 4.52
CA ALA A 194 -13.03 -7.19 5.70
C ALA A 194 -14.28 -6.79 6.50
N ALA A 195 -15.31 -6.26 5.83
CA ALA A 195 -16.58 -5.91 6.48
C ALA A 195 -17.28 -7.10 7.17
N ALA A 196 -17.20 -8.30 6.56
CA ALA A 196 -17.74 -9.52 7.15
C ALA A 196 -16.96 -9.96 8.41
N ARG A 197 -15.62 -9.80 8.42
CA ARG A 197 -14.76 -10.07 9.59
C ARG A 197 -15.10 -9.14 10.75
N THR A 198 -15.21 -7.84 10.50
CA THR A 198 -15.56 -6.83 11.52
C THR A 198 -16.93 -7.12 12.15
N ARG A 199 -17.93 -7.48 11.33
CA ARG A 199 -19.27 -7.86 11.84
C ARG A 199 -19.22 -9.12 12.70
N LYS A 200 -18.41 -10.11 12.33
CA LYS A 200 -18.25 -11.35 13.11
C LYS A 200 -17.54 -11.09 14.44
N ALA A 201 -16.52 -10.25 14.47
CA ALA A 201 -15.81 -9.85 15.67
C ALA A 201 -16.73 -9.07 16.64
N ALA A 202 -17.52 -8.11 16.15
CA ALA A 202 -18.50 -7.36 16.94
C ALA A 202 -19.56 -8.27 17.57
N LYS A 203 -20.07 -9.28 16.84
CA LYS A 203 -21.01 -10.28 17.41
C LYS A 203 -20.39 -11.16 18.49
N ALA A 204 -19.12 -11.49 18.39
CA ALA A 204 -18.43 -12.30 19.40
C ALA A 204 -18.19 -11.54 20.72
N HIS A 205 -18.05 -10.22 20.69
CA HIS A 205 -17.85 -9.38 21.89
C HIS A 205 -19.16 -8.88 22.51
N GLY A 206 -20.26 -8.82 21.74
CA GLY A 206 -21.59 -8.37 22.23
C GLY A 206 -22.38 -9.40 23.02
N GLY A 207 -21.88 -10.62 23.20
CA GLY A 207 -22.59 -11.74 23.86
C GLY A 207 -22.29 -11.94 25.34
N ARG A 208 -21.56 -11.05 26.01
CA ARG A 208 -21.38 -11.12 27.49
C ARG A 208 -22.21 -10.05 28.15
N THR A 209 -23.48 -10.33 28.34
CA THR A 209 -24.30 -9.69 29.40
C THR A 209 -23.85 -10.26 30.74
N PRO A 210 -23.49 -9.45 31.73
CA PRO A 210 -23.26 -9.97 33.08
C PRO A 210 -24.61 -10.36 33.67
N GLU A 211 -24.83 -11.65 33.88
CA GLU A 211 -25.89 -12.10 34.81
C GLU A 211 -25.56 -11.57 36.21
N LYS A 212 -26.61 -10.98 36.79
CA LYS A 212 -26.60 -10.45 38.16
C LYS A 212 -26.61 -11.58 39.20
#